data_80e1ed7f2dc683df3ac0216f3ff2c4f3
#
_entry.id   80e1ed7f2dc683df3ac0216f3ff2c4f3
#
_cell.length_a   1.000
_cell.length_b   1.000
_cell.length_c   1.000
_cell.angle_alpha   90.00
_cell.angle_beta   90.00
_cell.angle_gamma   90.00
#
_symmetry.space_group_name_H-M   'P 1'
#
loop_
_entity.id
_entity.type
_entity.pdbx_description
1 polymer ?
#
loop_
_entity_poly.entity_id
_entity_poly.type
_entity_poly.pdbx_seq_one_letter_code
_entity_poly.pdbx_strand_id
1 'polypeptide(L)'
;YLNYWEGGRGAPHSLFVGLRDCNIFLENLVSVPGLEEEERQRWLAEVKVLKAFYHFWLLRMYGPIPIIRDNLYVGAALEESQVPRDSVDDIVDYIVELIDEVIASEALPGIINYIYTEQGRITLPAAKAIKAKALVLAASPIFNGNSDFSELVDSDGNSLVNQTYDQNKWVKARDALADAINEAHSNGHALYQFTDQVPINGDINETIRQELTQRAGITDPFNTGIVWAFEPAWTGDLQQWSQPRWTADHQALFNYTKKSHAPTLNMVETFYTKNGVPINEDINWDYDNRFNVTSLNTDDEYHKYYIESDYSTAKLHLNREPRFYSTIGFDGGKWFSLETPNVEQIPYLNAKAGAPSGKNGFEIYSITG
;
A
#
# COMPACT_ATOMS: atom_id res chain seq x y z
N TYR A 1 10.11 2.46 -15.98
CA TYR A 1 9.17 3.56 -15.71
C TYR A 1 7.75 3.03 -15.77
N LEU A 2 6.98 3.22 -14.68
CA LEU A 2 5.55 2.96 -14.66
C LEU A 2 4.85 4.15 -15.31
N ASN A 3 4.39 3.99 -16.56
CA ASN A 3 3.65 5.03 -17.29
C ASN A 3 2.17 4.64 -17.38
N TYR A 4 1.38 5.12 -16.44
CA TYR A 4 -0.08 4.90 -16.42
C TYR A 4 -0.84 5.83 -17.39
N TRP A 5 -0.18 6.85 -17.93
CA TRP A 5 -0.78 7.79 -18.88
C TRP A 5 -0.84 7.18 -20.30
N GLU A 6 0.30 6.81 -20.84
CA GLU A 6 0.41 6.30 -22.21
C GLU A 6 0.48 4.76 -22.27
N GLY A 7 0.82 4.13 -21.17
CA GLY A 7 1.23 2.73 -21.14
C GLY A 7 2.69 2.59 -21.61
N GLY A 8 3.23 1.39 -21.58
CA GLY A 8 4.62 1.17 -21.97
C GLY A 8 4.96 -0.29 -22.23
N ARG A 9 6.09 -0.53 -22.88
CA ARG A 9 6.61 -1.87 -23.16
C ARG A 9 6.94 -2.59 -21.84
N GLY A 10 6.15 -3.64 -21.50
CA GLY A 10 6.29 -4.37 -20.23
C GLY A 10 5.81 -3.58 -19.00
N ALA A 11 5.15 -2.46 -19.20
CA ALA A 11 4.53 -1.62 -18.18
C ALA A 11 3.01 -1.84 -18.17
N PRO A 12 2.29 -1.38 -17.14
CA PRO A 12 0.83 -1.43 -17.13
C PRO A 12 0.26 -0.72 -18.36
N HIS A 13 -0.89 -1.18 -18.82
CA HIS A 13 -1.64 -0.49 -19.86
C HIS A 13 -1.99 0.93 -19.38
N SER A 14 -2.18 1.86 -20.34
CA SER A 14 -2.71 3.18 -20.03
C SER A 14 -4.02 3.05 -19.26
N LEU A 15 -4.19 3.80 -18.17
CA LEU A 15 -5.45 3.83 -17.44
C LEU A 15 -6.57 4.51 -18.24
N PHE A 16 -6.24 5.34 -19.21
CA PHE A 16 -7.25 5.88 -20.15
C PHE A 16 -7.86 4.79 -21.04
N VAL A 17 -7.11 3.73 -21.39
CA VAL A 17 -7.68 2.54 -22.04
C VAL A 17 -8.66 1.85 -21.08
N GLY A 18 -8.30 1.69 -19.80
CA GLY A 18 -9.19 1.14 -18.79
C GLY A 18 -10.48 1.98 -18.61
N LEU A 19 -10.37 3.32 -18.63
CA LEU A 19 -11.54 4.21 -18.58
C LEU A 19 -12.44 4.06 -19.80
N ARG A 20 -11.83 3.94 -21.01
CA ARG A 20 -12.58 3.67 -22.24
C ARG A 20 -13.32 2.34 -22.15
N ASP A 21 -12.67 1.30 -21.65
CA ASP A 21 -13.27 -0.02 -21.51
C ASP A 21 -14.42 -0.02 -20.50
N CYS A 22 -14.28 0.74 -19.38
CA CYS A 22 -15.38 0.97 -18.44
C CYS A 22 -16.58 1.60 -19.13
N ASN A 23 -16.37 2.64 -19.94
CA ASN A 23 -17.47 3.29 -20.67
C ASN A 23 -18.13 2.35 -21.66
N ILE A 24 -17.36 1.59 -22.48
CA ILE A 24 -17.90 0.58 -23.40
C ILE A 24 -18.74 -0.45 -22.64
N PHE A 25 -18.27 -0.89 -21.48
CA PHE A 25 -18.98 -1.87 -20.66
C PHE A 25 -20.32 -1.28 -20.15
N LEU A 26 -20.30 -0.10 -19.57
CA LEU A 26 -21.48 0.56 -19.03
C LEU A 26 -22.55 0.84 -20.11
N GLU A 27 -22.13 1.25 -21.30
CA GLU A 27 -23.02 1.48 -22.44
C GLU A 27 -23.71 0.19 -22.94
N ASN A 28 -22.99 -0.92 -22.98
CA ASN A 28 -23.47 -2.15 -23.60
C ASN A 28 -24.16 -3.10 -22.61
N LEU A 29 -23.81 -3.07 -21.34
CA LEU A 29 -24.34 -4.01 -20.34
C LEU A 29 -25.87 -3.94 -20.21
N VAL A 30 -26.45 -2.75 -20.39
CA VAL A 30 -27.90 -2.52 -20.32
C VAL A 30 -28.67 -3.38 -21.34
N SER A 31 -28.07 -3.67 -22.48
CA SER A 31 -28.69 -4.40 -23.60
C SER A 31 -28.39 -5.90 -23.63
N VAL A 32 -27.61 -6.44 -22.69
CA VAL A 32 -27.21 -7.88 -22.66
C VAL A 32 -28.45 -8.73 -22.32
N PRO A 33 -28.88 -9.63 -23.22
CA PRO A 33 -30.04 -10.47 -22.97
C PRO A 33 -29.71 -11.61 -22.00
N GLY A 34 -30.69 -12.03 -21.20
CA GLY A 34 -30.58 -13.20 -20.31
C GLY A 34 -29.68 -13.00 -19.09
N LEU A 35 -29.21 -11.79 -18.83
CA LEU A 35 -28.50 -11.45 -17.59
C LEU A 35 -29.53 -11.08 -16.52
N GLU A 36 -29.44 -11.74 -15.38
CA GLU A 36 -30.31 -11.43 -14.23
C GLU A 36 -30.08 -10.00 -13.76
N GLU A 37 -31.17 -9.33 -13.35
CA GLU A 37 -31.12 -7.89 -13.04
C GLU A 37 -30.23 -7.58 -11.83
N GLU A 38 -30.23 -8.43 -10.82
CA GLU A 38 -29.35 -8.28 -9.65
C GLU A 38 -27.87 -8.30 -10.03
N GLU A 39 -27.48 -9.27 -10.88
CA GLU A 39 -26.10 -9.37 -11.37
C GLU A 39 -25.75 -8.20 -12.30
N ARG A 40 -26.69 -7.75 -13.12
CA ARG A 40 -26.53 -6.56 -13.98
C ARG A 40 -26.23 -5.32 -13.14
N GLN A 41 -27.01 -5.07 -12.10
CA GLN A 41 -26.83 -3.92 -11.21
C GLN A 41 -25.49 -4.01 -10.46
N ARG A 42 -25.13 -5.19 -10.00
CA ARG A 42 -23.84 -5.42 -9.35
C ARG A 42 -22.67 -5.11 -10.29
N TRP A 43 -22.70 -5.57 -11.55
CA TRP A 43 -21.65 -5.29 -12.51
C TRP A 43 -21.56 -3.81 -12.88
N LEU A 44 -22.71 -3.14 -13.03
CA LEU A 44 -22.74 -1.69 -13.24
C LEU A 44 -22.06 -0.95 -12.09
N ALA A 45 -22.38 -1.33 -10.85
CA ALA A 45 -21.77 -0.74 -9.66
C ALA A 45 -20.26 -1.01 -9.59
N GLU A 46 -19.82 -2.24 -9.81
CA GLU A 46 -18.40 -2.60 -9.81
C GLU A 46 -17.60 -1.81 -10.85
N VAL A 47 -18.12 -1.66 -12.07
CA VAL A 47 -17.43 -0.92 -13.13
C VAL A 47 -17.41 0.59 -12.87
N LYS A 48 -18.47 1.16 -12.25
CA LYS A 48 -18.43 2.55 -11.79
C LYS A 48 -17.35 2.78 -10.73
N VAL A 49 -17.19 1.84 -9.79
CA VAL A 49 -16.10 1.92 -8.80
C VAL A 49 -14.72 1.81 -9.47
N LEU A 50 -14.54 0.92 -10.44
CA LEU A 50 -13.29 0.84 -11.21
C LEU A 50 -12.99 2.14 -11.95
N LYS A 51 -14.01 2.75 -12.57
CA LYS A 51 -13.89 4.04 -13.25
C LYS A 51 -13.46 5.14 -12.28
N ALA A 52 -14.08 5.20 -11.09
CA ALA A 52 -13.68 6.13 -10.03
C ALA A 52 -12.24 5.86 -9.54
N PHE A 53 -11.87 4.59 -9.36
CA PHE A 53 -10.54 4.19 -8.94
C PHE A 53 -9.46 4.56 -9.97
N TYR A 54 -9.71 4.40 -11.26
CA TYR A 54 -8.76 4.79 -12.31
C TYR A 54 -8.53 6.30 -12.36
N HIS A 55 -9.59 7.12 -12.21
CA HIS A 55 -9.45 8.56 -12.07
C HIS A 55 -8.67 8.94 -10.81
N PHE A 56 -8.96 8.31 -9.67
CA PHE A 56 -8.22 8.51 -8.43
C PHE A 56 -6.74 8.17 -8.58
N TRP A 57 -6.41 7.05 -9.26
CA TRP A 57 -5.03 6.65 -9.47
C TRP A 57 -4.27 7.61 -10.37
N LEU A 58 -4.90 8.04 -11.48
CA LEU A 58 -4.33 9.05 -12.37
C LEU A 58 -4.12 10.38 -11.64
N LEU A 59 -5.09 10.84 -10.86
CA LEU A 59 -4.96 12.05 -10.03
C LEU A 59 -3.77 11.97 -9.07
N ARG A 60 -3.58 10.82 -8.40
CA ARG A 60 -2.45 10.60 -7.49
C ARG A 60 -1.10 10.66 -8.18
N MET A 61 -1.01 10.17 -9.41
CA MET A 61 0.25 10.04 -10.15
C MET A 61 0.62 11.32 -10.93
N TYR A 62 -0.37 12.07 -11.39
CA TYR A 62 -0.16 13.16 -12.35
C TYR A 62 -0.76 14.51 -11.93
N GLY A 63 -1.44 14.59 -10.80
CA GLY A 63 -2.21 15.77 -10.41
C GLY A 63 -3.44 15.97 -11.30
N PRO A 64 -3.76 17.20 -11.76
CA PRO A 64 -4.89 17.47 -12.63
C PRO A 64 -4.86 16.62 -13.91
N ILE A 65 -5.98 15.98 -14.24
CA ILE A 65 -6.17 15.09 -15.39
C ILE A 65 -7.50 15.42 -16.11
N PRO A 66 -7.68 14.99 -17.36
CA PRO A 66 -8.99 15.01 -17.99
C PRO A 66 -9.98 14.05 -17.30
N ILE A 67 -11.21 14.48 -17.09
CA ILE A 67 -12.31 13.61 -16.66
C ILE A 67 -12.91 12.94 -17.89
N ILE A 68 -12.85 11.60 -17.93
CA ILE A 68 -13.38 10.81 -19.04
C ILE A 68 -14.79 10.30 -18.66
N ARG A 69 -15.81 11.12 -18.91
CA ARG A 69 -17.21 10.75 -18.60
C ARG A 69 -17.74 9.70 -19.58
N ASP A 70 -17.52 9.94 -20.87
CA ASP A 70 -18.01 9.13 -21.98
C ASP A 70 -16.91 8.90 -23.01
N ASN A 71 -17.12 7.95 -23.91
CA ASN A 71 -16.23 7.71 -25.02
C ASN A 71 -16.53 8.69 -26.17
N LEU A 72 -15.46 9.24 -26.76
CA LEU A 72 -15.62 9.99 -27.99
C LEU A 72 -16.10 9.10 -29.13
N TYR A 73 -16.93 9.65 -30.00
CA TYR A 73 -17.34 8.99 -31.23
C TYR A 73 -16.12 8.68 -32.11
N VAL A 74 -16.08 7.52 -32.74
CA VAL A 74 -14.95 7.07 -33.58
C VAL A 74 -14.63 8.05 -34.74
N GLY A 75 -15.61 8.79 -35.19
CA GLY A 75 -15.47 9.84 -36.23
C GLY A 75 -15.34 11.25 -35.66
N ALA A 76 -15.05 11.42 -34.38
CA ALA A 76 -14.87 12.74 -33.77
C ALA A 76 -13.72 13.53 -34.43
N ALA A 77 -13.86 14.83 -34.52
CA ALA A 77 -12.81 15.70 -35.06
C ALA A 77 -11.58 15.68 -34.13
N LEU A 78 -10.41 16.00 -34.71
CA LEU A 78 -9.15 16.02 -33.96
C LEU A 78 -9.23 16.99 -32.76
N GLU A 79 -9.89 18.12 -32.96
CA GLU A 79 -10.09 19.14 -31.92
C GLU A 79 -10.89 18.62 -30.74
N GLU A 80 -11.88 17.75 -30.97
CA GLU A 80 -12.69 17.13 -29.92
C GLU A 80 -11.88 16.09 -29.10
N SER A 81 -10.82 15.55 -29.71
CA SER A 81 -9.92 14.61 -29.00
C SER A 81 -8.91 15.30 -28.08
N GLN A 82 -8.75 16.61 -28.21
CA GLN A 82 -7.87 17.43 -27.37
C GLN A 82 -8.57 17.84 -26.06
N VAL A 83 -8.85 16.87 -25.20
CA VAL A 83 -9.54 17.09 -23.93
C VAL A 83 -8.59 17.79 -22.95
N PRO A 84 -8.97 18.98 -22.42
CA PRO A 84 -8.15 19.67 -21.42
C PRO A 84 -8.14 18.92 -20.09
N ARG A 85 -7.23 19.30 -19.19
CA ARG A 85 -7.24 18.81 -17.81
C ARG A 85 -8.32 19.55 -17.02
N ASP A 86 -9.01 18.81 -16.18
CA ASP A 86 -9.95 19.36 -15.21
C ASP A 86 -9.23 19.68 -13.89
N SER A 87 -9.84 20.53 -13.06
CA SER A 87 -9.28 20.85 -11.74
C SER A 87 -9.28 19.65 -10.81
N VAL A 88 -8.39 19.66 -9.83
CA VAL A 88 -8.35 18.61 -8.79
C VAL A 88 -9.69 18.47 -8.09
N ASP A 89 -10.37 19.59 -7.81
CA ASP A 89 -11.66 19.59 -7.13
C ASP A 89 -12.75 18.94 -7.99
N ASP A 90 -12.81 19.28 -9.29
CA ASP A 90 -13.79 18.67 -10.22
C ASP A 90 -13.56 17.16 -10.37
N ILE A 91 -12.29 16.73 -10.44
CA ILE A 91 -11.95 15.31 -10.53
C ILE A 91 -12.40 14.56 -9.27
N VAL A 92 -12.15 15.12 -8.08
CA VAL A 92 -12.56 14.50 -6.82
C VAL A 92 -14.07 14.48 -6.68
N ASP A 93 -14.75 15.56 -7.05
CA ASP A 93 -16.22 15.62 -7.05
C ASP A 93 -16.81 14.56 -8.00
N TYR A 94 -16.23 14.35 -9.17
CA TYR A 94 -16.64 13.29 -10.09
C TYR A 94 -16.41 11.87 -9.51
N ILE A 95 -15.27 11.63 -8.86
CA ILE A 95 -15.01 10.37 -8.16
C ILE A 95 -16.07 10.11 -7.08
N VAL A 96 -16.40 11.15 -6.30
CA VAL A 96 -17.42 11.09 -5.25
C VAL A 96 -18.80 10.82 -5.85
N GLU A 97 -19.17 11.50 -6.93
CA GLU A 97 -20.42 11.31 -7.66
C GLU A 97 -20.61 9.83 -8.07
N LEU A 98 -19.61 9.25 -8.74
CA LEU A 98 -19.65 7.84 -9.16
C LEU A 98 -19.86 6.88 -7.98
N ILE A 99 -19.14 7.10 -6.88
CA ILE A 99 -19.26 6.23 -5.70
C ILE A 99 -20.60 6.45 -4.98
N ASP A 100 -21.10 7.67 -4.92
CA ASP A 100 -22.41 7.97 -4.29
C ASP A 100 -23.57 7.34 -5.07
N GLU A 101 -23.50 7.33 -6.41
CA GLU A 101 -24.45 6.58 -7.23
C GLU A 101 -24.40 5.08 -6.92
N VAL A 102 -23.22 4.52 -6.73
CA VAL A 102 -23.05 3.10 -6.37
C VAL A 102 -23.61 2.81 -4.97
N ILE A 103 -23.34 3.67 -3.99
CA ILE A 103 -23.91 3.53 -2.64
C ILE A 103 -25.43 3.59 -2.69
N ALA A 104 -26.00 4.53 -3.44
CA ALA A 104 -27.45 4.70 -3.57
C ALA A 104 -28.14 3.53 -4.30
N SER A 105 -27.40 2.80 -5.15
CA SER A 105 -27.95 1.63 -5.86
C SER A 105 -28.11 0.39 -4.98
N GLU A 106 -27.44 0.33 -3.82
CA GLU A 106 -27.41 -0.82 -2.92
C GLU A 106 -26.97 -2.15 -3.60
N ALA A 107 -26.32 -2.07 -4.76
CA ALA A 107 -26.01 -3.23 -5.59
C ALA A 107 -24.71 -3.97 -5.18
N LEU A 108 -23.83 -3.35 -4.39
CA LEU A 108 -22.62 -3.98 -3.91
C LEU A 108 -22.83 -4.75 -2.61
N PRO A 109 -22.30 -5.98 -2.50
CA PRO A 109 -22.33 -6.71 -1.24
C PRO A 109 -21.39 -6.06 -0.21
N GLY A 110 -21.71 -6.20 1.07
CA GLY A 110 -20.82 -5.78 2.16
C GLY A 110 -19.59 -6.68 2.32
N ILE A 111 -19.75 -7.98 2.00
CA ILE A 111 -18.69 -8.99 2.09
C ILE A 111 -18.82 -9.99 0.94
N ILE A 112 -17.69 -10.57 0.52
CA ILE A 112 -17.67 -11.67 -0.44
C ILE A 112 -17.90 -13.00 0.28
N ASN A 113 -19.01 -13.68 -0.05
CA ASN A 113 -19.36 -14.96 0.55
C ASN A 113 -18.78 -16.17 -0.22
N TYR A 114 -18.59 -16.03 -1.53
CA TYR A 114 -18.09 -17.09 -2.40
C TYR A 114 -16.60 -16.89 -2.72
N ILE A 115 -15.77 -17.08 -1.70
CA ILE A 115 -14.33 -16.79 -1.80
C ILE A 115 -13.59 -17.49 -2.96
N TYR A 116 -14.02 -18.70 -3.35
CA TYR A 116 -13.36 -19.46 -4.43
C TYR A 116 -13.66 -18.92 -5.84
N THR A 117 -14.71 -18.15 -6.02
CA THR A 117 -15.17 -17.70 -7.35
C THR A 117 -15.29 -16.17 -7.46
N GLU A 118 -15.42 -15.47 -6.35
CA GLU A 118 -15.70 -14.02 -6.32
C GLU A 118 -14.63 -13.21 -5.59
N GLN A 119 -13.57 -13.86 -5.14
CA GLN A 119 -12.52 -13.18 -4.42
C GLN A 119 -11.89 -12.08 -5.27
N GLY A 120 -11.65 -10.91 -4.66
CA GLY A 120 -11.16 -9.74 -5.38
C GLY A 120 -12.25 -8.90 -6.07
N ARG A 121 -13.51 -9.35 -6.13
CA ARG A 121 -14.64 -8.51 -6.55
C ARG A 121 -14.85 -7.34 -5.57
N ILE A 122 -15.44 -6.27 -6.08
CA ILE A 122 -15.60 -5.04 -5.31
C ILE A 122 -16.76 -5.17 -4.31
N THR A 123 -16.52 -4.68 -3.10
CA THR A 123 -17.51 -4.62 -2.02
C THR A 123 -17.85 -3.16 -1.68
N LEU A 124 -18.95 -2.96 -0.95
CA LEU A 124 -19.32 -1.63 -0.48
C LEU A 124 -18.25 -0.97 0.41
N PRO A 125 -17.60 -1.68 1.36
CA PRO A 125 -16.44 -1.14 2.10
C PRO A 125 -15.31 -0.66 1.19
N ALA A 126 -15.01 -1.39 0.12
CA ALA A 126 -13.97 -1.01 -0.84
C ALA A 126 -14.31 0.29 -1.58
N ALA A 127 -15.56 0.43 -2.05
CA ALA A 127 -16.04 1.64 -2.70
C ALA A 127 -15.96 2.86 -1.77
N LYS A 128 -16.46 2.75 -0.54
CA LYS A 128 -16.39 3.82 0.47
C LYS A 128 -14.94 4.17 0.84
N ALA A 129 -14.04 3.20 0.90
CA ALA A 129 -12.62 3.46 1.16
C ALA A 129 -11.95 4.25 0.03
N ILE A 130 -12.30 3.99 -1.24
CA ILE A 130 -11.81 4.77 -2.40
C ILE A 130 -12.30 6.22 -2.31
N LYS A 131 -13.59 6.45 -2.04
CA LYS A 131 -14.16 7.79 -1.82
C LYS A 131 -13.43 8.53 -0.72
N ALA A 132 -13.26 7.91 0.45
CA ALA A 132 -12.57 8.51 1.57
C ALA A 132 -11.12 8.90 1.24
N LYS A 133 -10.38 8.03 0.54
CA LYS A 133 -9.00 8.31 0.09
C LYS A 133 -8.93 9.47 -0.90
N ALA A 134 -9.88 9.60 -1.83
CA ALA A 134 -9.94 10.72 -2.76
C ALA A 134 -10.16 12.05 -2.03
N LEU A 135 -11.10 12.08 -1.08
CA LEU A 135 -11.38 13.25 -0.25
C LEU A 135 -10.20 13.65 0.65
N VAL A 136 -9.48 12.69 1.23
CA VAL A 136 -8.25 12.96 2.00
C VAL A 136 -7.17 13.57 1.11
N LEU A 137 -7.01 13.06 -0.11
CA LEU A 137 -6.04 13.61 -1.06
C LEU A 137 -6.37 15.08 -1.40
N ALA A 138 -7.64 15.39 -1.68
CA ALA A 138 -8.10 16.74 -1.96
C ALA A 138 -7.95 17.68 -0.76
N ALA A 139 -8.09 17.17 0.48
CA ALA A 139 -7.93 17.93 1.70
C ALA A 139 -6.46 18.16 2.09
N SER A 140 -5.53 17.34 1.55
CA SER A 140 -4.12 17.39 1.91
C SER A 140 -3.45 18.70 1.51
N PRO A 141 -2.36 19.11 2.18
CA PRO A 141 -1.64 20.35 1.87
C PRO A 141 -1.16 20.45 0.42
N ILE A 142 -1.04 19.32 -0.28
CA ILE A 142 -0.61 19.33 -1.69
C ILE A 142 -1.65 19.97 -2.62
N PHE A 143 -2.98 19.81 -2.29
CA PHE A 143 -4.08 20.27 -3.17
C PHE A 143 -5.06 21.25 -2.47
N ASN A 144 -4.81 21.61 -1.22
CA ASN A 144 -5.68 22.48 -0.46
C ASN A 144 -4.94 23.74 -0.01
N GLY A 145 -4.99 24.75 -0.83
CA GLY A 145 -4.35 26.04 -0.58
C GLY A 145 -2.85 26.06 -0.88
N ASN A 146 -2.37 25.27 -1.82
CA ASN A 146 -0.96 25.19 -2.18
C ASN A 146 -0.60 26.22 -3.27
N SER A 147 0.08 27.27 -2.89
CA SER A 147 0.53 28.34 -3.80
C SER A 147 1.64 27.92 -4.77
N ASP A 148 2.32 26.79 -4.55
CA ASP A 148 3.35 26.29 -5.48
C ASP A 148 2.77 25.92 -6.85
N PHE A 149 1.45 25.67 -6.93
CA PHE A 149 0.73 25.40 -8.16
C PHE A 149 -0.02 26.60 -8.72
N SER A 150 0.30 27.84 -8.30
CA SER A 150 -0.40 29.05 -8.75
C SER A 150 -0.34 29.28 -10.27
N GLU A 151 0.72 28.81 -10.92
CA GLU A 151 0.90 28.92 -12.38
C GLU A 151 0.30 27.74 -13.16
N LEU A 152 -0.23 26.71 -12.46
CA LEU A 152 -0.85 25.56 -13.08
C LEU A 152 -2.31 25.90 -13.42
N VAL A 153 -2.51 26.38 -14.63
CA VAL A 153 -3.81 26.82 -15.15
C VAL A 153 -4.18 26.05 -16.41
N ASP A 154 -5.48 26.03 -16.72
CA ASP A 154 -5.99 25.52 -18.00
C ASP A 154 -5.76 26.55 -19.16
N SER A 155 -6.25 26.23 -20.36
CA SER A 155 -6.14 27.09 -21.53
C SER A 155 -6.88 28.41 -21.37
N ASP A 156 -7.85 28.49 -20.48
CA ASP A 156 -8.69 29.67 -20.24
C ASP A 156 -8.19 30.49 -19.04
N GLY A 157 -7.10 30.05 -18.40
CA GLY A 157 -6.48 30.70 -17.24
C GLY A 157 -7.10 30.36 -15.91
N ASN A 158 -7.97 29.33 -15.83
CA ASN A 158 -8.53 28.87 -14.57
C ASN A 158 -7.51 27.99 -13.81
N SER A 159 -7.42 28.18 -12.50
CA SER A 159 -6.51 27.38 -11.67
C SER A 159 -6.94 25.92 -11.59
N LEU A 160 -6.02 25.01 -11.88
CA LEU A 160 -6.25 23.56 -11.78
C LEU A 160 -6.07 23.01 -10.36
N VAL A 161 -5.51 23.81 -9.45
CA VAL A 161 -5.36 23.48 -8.02
C VAL A 161 -5.87 24.66 -7.19
N ASN A 162 -6.72 24.40 -6.21
CA ASN A 162 -7.28 25.44 -5.36
C ASN A 162 -6.19 26.13 -4.54
N GLN A 163 -6.05 27.46 -4.73
CA GLN A 163 -5.05 28.27 -4.05
C GLN A 163 -5.49 28.74 -2.66
N THR A 164 -6.76 28.56 -2.31
CA THR A 164 -7.31 28.98 -1.02
C THR A 164 -7.55 27.75 -0.14
N TYR A 165 -7.00 27.77 1.09
CA TYR A 165 -7.26 26.69 2.04
C TYR A 165 -8.75 26.62 2.40
N ASP A 166 -9.33 25.43 2.29
CA ASP A 166 -10.71 25.14 2.68
C ASP A 166 -10.74 24.05 3.76
N GLN A 167 -11.10 24.45 4.99
CA GLN A 167 -11.27 23.56 6.12
C GLN A 167 -12.37 22.50 5.89
N ASN A 168 -13.38 22.79 5.06
CA ASN A 168 -14.48 21.87 4.80
C ASN A 168 -14.02 20.60 4.05
N LYS A 169 -12.94 20.66 3.30
CA LYS A 169 -12.34 19.47 2.69
C LYS A 169 -11.93 18.44 3.74
N TRP A 170 -11.33 18.87 4.84
CA TRP A 170 -10.99 17.99 5.97
C TRP A 170 -12.23 17.44 6.69
N VAL A 171 -13.28 18.25 6.81
CA VAL A 171 -14.56 17.79 7.39
C VAL A 171 -15.17 16.69 6.52
N LYS A 172 -15.28 16.90 5.21
CA LYS A 172 -15.76 15.88 4.25
C LYS A 172 -14.91 14.61 4.30
N ALA A 173 -13.58 14.74 4.33
CA ALA A 173 -12.66 13.62 4.41
C ALA A 173 -12.83 12.82 5.72
N ARG A 174 -12.93 13.49 6.86
CA ARG A 174 -13.18 12.87 8.17
C ARG A 174 -14.48 12.07 8.17
N ASP A 175 -15.56 12.67 7.68
CA ASP A 175 -16.89 12.04 7.70
C ASP A 175 -16.93 10.82 6.76
N ALA A 176 -16.30 10.91 5.59
CA ALA A 176 -16.16 9.78 4.67
C ALA A 176 -15.28 8.65 5.23
N LEU A 177 -14.20 8.98 5.94
CA LEU A 177 -13.36 7.99 6.63
C LEU A 177 -14.13 7.28 7.73
N ALA A 178 -14.90 8.01 8.55
CA ALA A 178 -15.73 7.43 9.60
C ALA A 178 -16.80 6.49 9.01
N ASP A 179 -17.45 6.90 7.93
CA ASP A 179 -18.43 6.06 7.22
C ASP A 179 -17.78 4.79 6.66
N ALA A 180 -16.62 4.91 5.99
CA ALA A 180 -15.91 3.76 5.44
C ALA A 180 -15.44 2.77 6.52
N ILE A 181 -14.96 3.27 7.67
CA ILE A 181 -14.53 2.43 8.81
C ILE A 181 -15.74 1.71 9.41
N ASN A 182 -16.85 2.41 9.65
CA ASN A 182 -18.05 1.82 10.18
C ASN A 182 -18.62 0.74 9.26
N GLU A 183 -18.64 0.99 7.95
CA GLU A 183 -19.07 0.01 6.96
C GLU A 183 -18.15 -1.22 6.97
N ALA A 184 -16.84 -1.02 6.99
CA ALA A 184 -15.87 -2.11 7.04
C ALA A 184 -16.04 -2.96 8.30
N HIS A 185 -16.17 -2.34 9.47
CA HIS A 185 -16.38 -3.05 10.74
C HIS A 185 -17.72 -3.83 10.75
N SER A 186 -18.79 -3.25 10.20
CA SER A 186 -20.10 -3.90 10.11
C SER A 186 -20.07 -5.16 9.24
N ASN A 187 -19.10 -5.25 8.33
CA ASN A 187 -18.91 -6.37 7.40
C ASN A 187 -17.72 -7.28 7.78
N GLY A 188 -17.29 -7.26 9.05
CA GLY A 188 -16.30 -8.19 9.58
C GLY A 188 -14.84 -7.82 9.35
N HIS A 189 -14.55 -6.65 8.73
CA HIS A 189 -13.18 -6.14 8.68
C HIS A 189 -12.75 -5.60 10.04
N ALA A 190 -11.50 -5.82 10.39
CA ALA A 190 -10.90 -5.33 11.64
C ALA A 190 -9.39 -5.22 11.46
N LEU A 191 -8.71 -4.51 12.36
CA LEU A 191 -7.25 -4.58 12.40
C LEU A 191 -6.82 -6.04 12.61
N TYR A 192 -5.97 -6.51 11.72
CA TYR A 192 -5.48 -7.89 11.77
C TYR A 192 -4.75 -8.15 13.09
N GLN A 193 -5.01 -9.32 13.65
CA GLN A 193 -4.28 -9.88 14.79
C GLN A 193 -3.82 -11.29 14.42
N PHE A 194 -2.55 -11.56 14.60
CA PHE A 194 -2.03 -12.89 14.36
C PHE A 194 -2.66 -13.90 15.35
N THR A 195 -3.25 -14.93 14.81
CA THR A 195 -3.82 -16.05 15.58
C THR A 195 -3.08 -17.34 15.23
N ASP A 196 -2.80 -18.16 16.23
CA ASP A 196 -2.08 -19.43 16.08
C ASP A 196 -2.93 -20.45 15.34
N GLN A 197 -3.06 -20.29 14.02
CA GLN A 197 -3.74 -21.27 13.16
C GLN A 197 -2.83 -22.42 12.71
N VAL A 198 -1.53 -22.26 12.90
CA VAL A 198 -0.52 -23.27 12.62
C VAL A 198 0.04 -23.76 13.93
N PRO A 199 0.15 -25.08 14.17
CA PRO A 199 0.82 -25.59 15.36
C PRO A 199 2.28 -25.17 15.33
N ILE A 200 2.61 -24.14 16.10
CA ILE A 200 3.96 -23.66 16.29
C ILE A 200 4.55 -24.48 17.44
N ASN A 201 5.73 -25.07 17.22
CA ASN A 201 6.44 -25.77 18.28
C ASN A 201 6.98 -24.75 19.29
N GLY A 202 6.18 -24.46 20.30
CA GLY A 202 6.53 -23.55 21.40
C GLY A 202 5.52 -22.43 21.60
N ASP A 203 5.47 -21.88 22.79
CA ASP A 203 4.63 -20.74 23.11
C ASP A 203 5.21 -19.49 22.48
N ILE A 204 4.49 -18.90 21.53
CA ILE A 204 4.82 -17.58 21.01
C ILE A 204 4.54 -16.55 22.10
N ASN A 205 5.58 -15.79 22.48
CA ASN A 205 5.39 -14.69 23.41
C ASN A 205 4.75 -13.47 22.72
N GLU A 206 4.34 -12.49 23.52
CA GLU A 206 3.66 -11.30 23.02
C GLU A 206 4.51 -10.48 22.03
N THR A 207 5.82 -10.41 22.23
CA THR A 207 6.74 -9.70 21.32
C THR A 207 6.73 -10.29 19.92
N ILE A 208 6.86 -11.61 19.82
CA ILE A 208 6.81 -12.32 18.53
C ILE A 208 5.42 -12.24 17.92
N ARG A 209 4.36 -12.30 18.73
CA ARG A 209 2.98 -12.14 18.26
C ARG A 209 2.77 -10.76 17.63
N GLN A 210 3.29 -9.71 18.23
CA GLN A 210 3.24 -8.36 17.67
C GLN A 210 4.01 -8.26 16.34
N GLU A 211 5.19 -8.87 16.23
CA GLU A 211 5.92 -8.93 14.97
C GLU A 211 5.13 -9.66 13.86
N LEU A 212 4.58 -10.83 14.18
CA LEU A 212 3.79 -11.62 13.25
C LEU A 212 2.50 -10.89 12.84
N THR A 213 1.83 -10.22 13.78
CA THR A 213 0.66 -9.39 13.48
C THR A 213 0.97 -8.34 12.41
N GLN A 214 2.12 -7.70 12.50
CA GLN A 214 2.49 -6.66 11.53
C GLN A 214 2.94 -7.24 10.18
N ARG A 215 3.72 -8.31 10.18
CA ARG A 215 4.18 -8.96 8.95
C ARG A 215 3.04 -9.68 8.23
N ALA A 216 2.31 -10.52 8.95
CA ALA A 216 1.23 -11.31 8.38
C ALA A 216 0.02 -10.46 7.97
N GLY A 217 -0.19 -9.32 8.60
CA GLY A 217 -1.21 -8.36 8.19
C GLY A 217 -1.08 -7.89 6.73
N ILE A 218 0.12 -8.00 6.14
CA ILE A 218 0.39 -7.68 4.73
C ILE A 218 0.48 -8.95 3.87
N THR A 219 0.93 -10.07 4.44
CA THR A 219 1.27 -11.27 3.69
C THR A 219 0.21 -12.37 3.76
N ASP A 220 -0.60 -12.42 4.82
CA ASP A 220 -1.70 -13.37 4.91
C ASP A 220 -2.81 -12.97 3.93
N PRO A 221 -3.11 -13.82 2.94
CA PRO A 221 -4.15 -13.49 1.99
C PRO A 221 -5.51 -13.40 2.67
N PHE A 222 -6.29 -12.38 2.30
CA PHE A 222 -7.70 -12.21 2.70
C PHE A 222 -7.96 -12.13 4.22
N ASN A 223 -6.97 -11.68 4.96
CA ASN A 223 -7.15 -11.44 6.39
C ASN A 223 -8.13 -10.27 6.65
N THR A 224 -8.58 -10.14 7.90
CA THR A 224 -9.59 -9.14 8.29
C THR A 224 -9.19 -7.68 8.05
N GLY A 225 -7.88 -7.39 7.93
CA GLY A 225 -7.37 -6.04 7.66
C GLY A 225 -7.42 -5.64 6.18
N ILE A 226 -7.65 -6.60 5.27
CA ILE A 226 -7.66 -6.36 3.83
C ILE A 226 -9.09 -6.07 3.37
N VAL A 227 -9.36 -4.83 2.98
CA VAL A 227 -10.68 -4.42 2.48
C VAL A 227 -10.86 -4.77 1.01
N TRP A 228 -9.81 -4.64 0.21
CA TRP A 228 -9.81 -5.00 -1.21
C TRP A 228 -8.40 -5.33 -1.67
N ALA A 229 -8.23 -6.43 -2.39
CA ALA A 229 -6.97 -6.92 -2.90
C ALA A 229 -7.07 -7.37 -4.36
N PHE A 230 -5.96 -7.23 -5.07
CA PHE A 230 -5.77 -7.78 -6.40
C PHE A 230 -5.16 -9.18 -6.30
N GLU A 231 -5.94 -10.21 -6.53
CA GLU A 231 -5.54 -11.59 -6.31
C GLU A 231 -4.48 -12.10 -7.30
N PRO A 232 -4.57 -11.88 -8.61
CA PRO A 232 -3.58 -12.42 -9.55
C PRO A 232 -2.25 -11.67 -9.53
N ALA A 233 -1.90 -11.02 -8.43
CA ALA A 233 -0.64 -10.29 -8.31
C ALA A 233 0.56 -11.24 -8.23
N TRP A 234 1.52 -11.05 -9.11
CA TRP A 234 2.80 -11.76 -9.05
C TRP A 234 3.70 -11.12 -8.00
N THR A 235 3.54 -11.51 -6.76
CA THR A 235 4.30 -10.95 -5.63
C THR A 235 5.63 -11.65 -5.35
N GLY A 236 5.87 -12.82 -5.94
CA GLY A 236 7.07 -13.63 -5.71
C GLY A 236 8.36 -12.87 -5.97
N ASP A 237 8.44 -12.11 -7.05
CA ASP A 237 9.62 -11.29 -7.37
C ASP A 237 9.87 -10.21 -6.32
N LEU A 238 8.83 -9.50 -5.88
CA LEU A 238 8.97 -8.46 -4.86
C LEU A 238 9.45 -9.04 -3.53
N GLN A 239 8.93 -10.18 -3.12
CA GLN A 239 9.37 -10.89 -1.93
C GLN A 239 10.85 -11.30 -2.03
N GLN A 240 11.26 -11.88 -3.17
CA GLN A 240 12.64 -12.27 -3.41
C GLN A 240 13.62 -11.09 -3.36
N TRP A 241 13.21 -9.94 -3.92
CA TRP A 241 14.06 -8.76 -3.99
C TRP A 241 14.17 -8.02 -2.66
N SER A 242 13.15 -8.14 -1.81
CA SER A 242 13.08 -7.43 -0.52
C SER A 242 13.71 -8.22 0.63
N GLN A 243 13.90 -9.55 0.48
CA GLN A 243 14.40 -10.36 1.58
C GLN A 243 15.93 -10.54 1.53
N PRO A 244 16.61 -10.36 2.68
CA PRO A 244 18.02 -10.74 2.82
C PRO A 244 18.16 -12.26 2.88
N ARG A 245 19.38 -12.75 2.73
CA ARG A 245 19.71 -14.16 2.92
C ARG A 245 19.93 -14.45 4.41
N TRP A 246 19.10 -15.34 4.98
CA TRP A 246 19.17 -15.69 6.40
C TRP A 246 20.10 -16.88 6.68
N THR A 247 20.15 -17.87 5.80
CA THR A 247 20.97 -19.07 5.96
C THR A 247 21.74 -19.39 4.70
N ALA A 248 22.82 -20.20 4.81
CA ALA A 248 23.61 -20.65 3.66
C ALA A 248 22.77 -21.51 2.68
N ASP A 249 21.81 -22.27 3.21
CA ASP A 249 20.97 -23.16 2.41
C ASP A 249 20.00 -22.41 1.50
N HIS A 250 19.61 -21.19 1.85
CA HIS A 250 18.83 -20.32 0.97
C HIS A 250 19.54 -20.00 -0.35
N GLN A 251 20.84 -20.29 -0.45
CA GLN A 251 21.58 -20.14 -1.71
C GLN A 251 21.37 -21.31 -2.67
N ALA A 252 21.22 -22.53 -2.16
CA ALA A 252 21.16 -23.75 -2.96
C ALA A 252 19.81 -23.93 -3.64
N LEU A 253 18.74 -23.39 -3.07
CA LEU A 253 17.37 -23.64 -3.44
C LEU A 253 16.78 -22.61 -4.40
N PHE A 254 17.50 -21.96 -5.27
CA PHE A 254 16.90 -21.10 -6.31
C PHE A 254 17.14 -19.59 -6.27
N ASN A 255 18.22 -18.98 -6.11
CA ASN A 255 18.34 -17.51 -6.31
C ASN A 255 17.20 -16.64 -5.69
N TYR A 256 16.45 -17.16 -4.71
CA TYR A 256 15.19 -16.60 -4.23
C TYR A 256 15.33 -15.33 -3.39
N THR A 257 16.53 -15.00 -2.93
CA THR A 257 16.75 -13.75 -2.19
C THR A 257 17.71 -12.87 -2.95
N LYS A 258 17.20 -11.94 -3.73
CA LYS A 258 18.01 -11.08 -4.62
C LYS A 258 18.53 -9.83 -3.92
N LYS A 259 18.01 -9.46 -2.73
CA LYS A 259 18.49 -8.34 -1.89
C LYS A 259 18.59 -7.00 -2.63
N SER A 260 17.73 -6.78 -3.61
CA SER A 260 17.84 -5.62 -4.50
C SER A 260 17.07 -4.42 -3.97
N HIS A 261 16.11 -4.64 -3.08
CA HIS A 261 15.31 -3.60 -2.47
C HIS A 261 15.65 -3.43 -1.00
N ALA A 262 16.12 -2.26 -0.66
CA ALA A 262 16.31 -1.84 0.71
C ALA A 262 15.65 -0.47 0.90
N PRO A 263 15.09 -0.19 2.09
CA PRO A 263 14.59 1.14 2.39
C PRO A 263 15.75 2.14 2.39
N THR A 264 15.46 3.38 2.07
CA THR A 264 16.43 4.46 2.25
C THR A 264 16.70 4.68 3.74
N LEU A 265 17.88 5.20 4.08
CA LEU A 265 18.22 5.53 5.47
C LEU A 265 17.20 6.50 6.09
N ASN A 266 16.74 7.49 5.32
CA ASN A 266 15.69 8.41 5.76
C ASN A 266 14.42 7.66 6.17
N MET A 267 14.01 6.64 5.40
CA MET A 267 12.84 5.82 5.76
C MET A 267 13.08 5.03 7.04
N VAL A 268 14.27 4.49 7.24
CA VAL A 268 14.66 3.80 8.49
C VAL A 268 14.61 4.74 9.69
N GLU A 269 14.97 6.00 9.51
CA GLU A 269 14.94 7.02 10.56
C GLU A 269 13.53 7.51 10.92
N THR A 270 12.52 7.30 10.05
CA THR A 270 11.12 7.69 10.36
C THR A 270 10.43 6.80 11.40
N PHE A 271 10.95 5.60 11.64
CA PHE A 271 10.44 4.77 12.72
C PHE A 271 10.76 5.39 14.08
N TYR A 272 9.86 5.20 15.03
CA TYR A 272 9.97 5.79 16.36
C TYR A 272 10.90 4.99 17.29
N THR A 273 11.26 5.61 18.40
CA THR A 273 11.90 4.92 19.53
C THR A 273 10.88 4.01 20.23
N LYS A 274 11.36 3.15 21.13
CA LYS A 274 10.49 2.34 22.00
C LYS A 274 9.53 3.16 22.86
N ASN A 275 9.81 4.46 23.02
CA ASN A 275 8.97 5.39 23.77
C ASN A 275 7.85 6.01 22.91
N GLY A 276 7.74 5.65 21.62
CA GLY A 276 6.74 6.18 20.70
C GLY A 276 7.03 7.63 20.28
N VAL A 277 8.28 8.05 20.28
CA VAL A 277 8.74 9.41 19.92
C VAL A 277 9.65 9.33 18.69
N PRO A 278 9.60 10.30 17.76
CA PRO A 278 10.57 10.40 16.68
C PRO A 278 12.01 10.37 17.23
N ILE A 279 12.92 9.65 16.54
CA ILE A 279 14.27 9.42 17.08
C ILE A 279 15.09 10.69 17.31
N ASN A 280 14.81 11.73 16.55
CA ASN A 280 15.47 13.05 16.68
C ASN A 280 14.83 13.95 17.76
N GLU A 281 13.69 13.55 18.33
CA GLU A 281 12.96 14.30 19.35
C GLU A 281 13.00 13.62 20.72
N ASP A 282 13.36 12.34 20.77
CA ASP A 282 13.46 11.60 22.03
C ASP A 282 14.76 11.93 22.76
N ILE A 283 14.63 12.72 23.82
CA ILE A 283 15.77 13.15 24.67
C ILE A 283 16.49 11.98 25.36
N ASN A 284 15.86 10.81 25.44
CA ASN A 284 16.44 9.61 26.05
C ASN A 284 17.10 8.69 25.00
N TRP A 285 17.11 9.09 23.74
CA TRP A 285 17.68 8.33 22.64
C TRP A 285 18.86 9.09 22.00
N ASP A 286 20.00 8.43 21.85
CA ASP A 286 21.28 9.06 21.41
C ASP A 286 21.30 9.25 19.88
N TYR A 287 20.59 10.28 19.40
CA TYR A 287 20.46 10.56 17.97
C TYR A 287 21.81 10.88 17.29
N ASP A 288 22.67 11.65 17.93
CA ASP A 288 23.93 12.12 17.33
C ASP A 288 24.91 10.96 17.08
N ASN A 289 24.88 9.95 17.94
CA ASN A 289 25.74 8.78 17.84
C ASN A 289 25.07 7.54 17.23
N ARG A 290 23.94 7.70 16.57
CA ARG A 290 23.13 6.57 16.04
C ARG A 290 23.85 5.65 15.07
N PHE A 291 24.89 6.15 14.40
CA PHE A 291 25.71 5.34 13.48
C PHE A 291 26.91 4.66 14.15
N ASN A 292 27.18 4.93 15.40
CA ASN A 292 28.25 4.26 16.13
C ASN A 292 27.88 2.77 16.33
N VAL A 293 28.89 1.92 16.21
CA VAL A 293 28.74 0.49 16.42
C VAL A 293 28.77 0.16 17.91
N THR A 294 27.90 -0.72 18.33
CA THR A 294 27.83 -1.22 19.70
C THR A 294 27.39 -2.70 19.71
N SER A 295 27.55 -3.37 20.83
CA SER A 295 26.99 -4.69 21.08
C SER A 295 26.11 -4.66 22.33
N LEU A 296 25.08 -5.50 22.32
CA LEU A 296 24.18 -5.66 23.45
C LEU A 296 24.59 -6.87 24.30
N ASN A 297 24.39 -6.74 25.61
CA ASN A 297 24.60 -7.86 26.51
C ASN A 297 23.45 -8.89 26.36
N THR A 298 23.73 -10.16 26.63
CA THR A 298 22.78 -11.28 26.63
C THR A 298 21.59 -11.10 27.57
N ASP A 299 21.71 -10.24 28.59
CA ASP A 299 20.67 -9.99 29.61
C ASP A 299 19.69 -8.86 29.24
N ASP A 300 19.76 -8.34 28.00
CA ASP A 300 18.85 -7.28 27.57
C ASP A 300 17.48 -7.87 27.17
N GLU A 301 16.56 -7.85 28.11
CA GLU A 301 15.20 -8.39 27.95
C GLU A 301 14.39 -7.70 26.85
N TYR A 302 14.65 -6.41 26.56
CA TYR A 302 13.91 -5.69 25.49
C TYR A 302 14.31 -6.16 24.10
N HIS A 303 15.62 -6.39 23.86
CA HIS A 303 16.13 -6.75 22.54
C HIS A 303 16.26 -8.25 22.31
N LYS A 304 16.01 -9.06 23.33
CA LYS A 304 16.19 -10.52 23.33
C LYS A 304 15.66 -11.23 22.06
N TYR A 305 14.52 -10.79 21.54
CA TYR A 305 13.88 -11.36 20.36
C TYR A 305 14.14 -10.56 19.08
N TYR A 306 14.70 -9.36 19.19
CA TYR A 306 14.93 -8.45 18.08
C TYR A 306 16.37 -8.45 17.57
N ILE A 307 17.34 -8.63 18.45
CA ILE A 307 18.76 -8.49 18.15
C ILE A 307 19.54 -9.64 18.74
N GLU A 308 20.53 -10.12 17.98
CA GLU A 308 21.43 -11.16 18.45
C GLU A 308 22.37 -10.65 19.54
N SER A 309 22.48 -11.41 20.63
CA SER A 309 23.32 -11.06 21.78
C SER A 309 24.79 -11.06 21.41
N ASP A 310 25.55 -10.12 21.97
CA ASP A 310 27.00 -9.93 21.73
C ASP A 310 27.38 -9.66 20.26
N TYR A 311 26.36 -9.40 19.42
CA TYR A 311 26.58 -9.02 18.02
C TYR A 311 26.77 -7.52 17.87
N SER A 312 27.80 -7.12 17.16
CA SER A 312 28.08 -5.70 16.90
C SER A 312 27.14 -5.17 15.81
N THR A 313 26.32 -4.21 16.15
CA THR A 313 25.38 -3.52 15.24
C THR A 313 25.38 -2.02 15.47
N ALA A 314 24.74 -1.25 14.58
CA ALA A 314 24.64 0.21 14.76
C ALA A 314 23.64 0.56 15.87
N LYS A 315 23.93 1.60 16.66
CA LYS A 315 23.00 2.13 17.67
C LYS A 315 21.65 2.52 17.07
N LEU A 316 21.60 2.86 15.79
CA LEU A 316 20.36 3.13 15.04
C LEU A 316 19.33 2.00 15.17
N HIS A 317 19.76 0.79 15.40
CA HIS A 317 18.90 -0.40 15.52
C HIS A 317 18.38 -0.63 16.95
N LEU A 318 18.85 0.14 17.94
CA LEU A 318 18.55 -0.10 19.34
C LEU A 318 17.37 0.75 19.82
N ASN A 319 16.58 0.19 20.74
CA ASN A 319 15.49 0.90 21.40
C ASN A 319 14.48 1.51 20.42
N ARG A 320 14.18 0.78 19.35
CA ARG A 320 13.18 1.16 18.35
C ARG A 320 11.82 0.54 18.67
N GLU A 321 10.76 1.09 18.11
CA GLU A 321 9.42 0.54 18.21
C GLU A 321 9.29 -0.85 17.57
N PRO A 322 8.31 -1.70 17.99
CA PRO A 322 8.14 -3.05 17.42
C PRO A 322 7.98 -3.08 15.89
N ARG A 323 7.35 -2.05 15.30
CA ARG A 323 7.21 -1.95 13.83
C ARG A 323 8.54 -1.90 13.10
N PHE A 324 9.57 -1.29 13.69
CA PHE A 324 10.92 -1.30 13.15
C PHE A 324 11.44 -2.72 13.01
N TYR A 325 11.40 -3.49 14.09
CA TYR A 325 11.93 -4.86 14.13
C TYR A 325 11.13 -5.84 13.28
N SER A 326 9.83 -5.61 13.11
CA SER A 326 8.98 -6.46 12.27
C SER A 326 9.17 -6.20 10.76
N THR A 327 9.68 -5.02 10.38
CA THR A 327 9.69 -4.56 8.98
C THR A 327 11.09 -4.45 8.40
N ILE A 328 12.07 -4.04 9.21
CA ILE A 328 13.43 -3.72 8.75
C ILE A 328 14.38 -4.86 9.09
N GLY A 329 14.95 -5.49 8.05
CA GLY A 329 16.08 -6.41 8.21
C GLY A 329 17.40 -5.63 8.31
N PHE A 330 18.18 -5.86 9.36
CA PHE A 330 19.45 -5.19 9.60
C PHE A 330 20.50 -6.16 10.17
N ASP A 331 21.76 -5.79 10.08
CA ASP A 331 22.87 -6.63 10.56
C ASP A 331 22.81 -6.85 12.08
N GLY A 332 22.69 -8.11 12.49
CA GLY A 332 22.42 -8.54 13.87
C GLY A 332 20.95 -8.66 14.23
N GLY A 333 20.03 -8.25 13.34
CA GLY A 333 18.59 -8.36 13.58
C GLY A 333 18.07 -9.80 13.50
N LYS A 334 17.27 -10.20 14.48
CA LYS A 334 16.58 -11.50 14.51
C LYS A 334 15.31 -11.45 13.66
N TRP A 335 14.96 -12.60 13.10
CA TRP A 335 13.77 -12.70 12.25
C TRP A 335 13.05 -14.01 12.52
N PHE A 336 12.01 -13.93 13.33
CA PHE A 336 11.16 -15.08 13.58
C PHE A 336 10.37 -15.44 12.30
N SER A 337 10.31 -16.71 11.98
CA SER A 337 9.44 -17.26 10.95
C SER A 337 8.65 -18.44 11.50
N LEU A 338 7.51 -18.76 10.89
CA LEU A 338 6.67 -19.90 11.31
C LEU A 338 7.37 -21.26 11.12
N GLU A 339 8.45 -21.30 10.34
CA GLU A 339 9.31 -22.48 10.18
C GLU A 339 10.39 -22.57 11.25
N THR A 340 10.52 -21.55 12.10
CA THR A 340 11.51 -21.55 13.19
C THR A 340 11.12 -22.60 14.23
N PRO A 341 11.94 -23.63 14.45
CA PRO A 341 11.55 -24.77 15.30
C PRO A 341 11.49 -24.43 16.80
N ASN A 342 12.13 -23.33 17.21
CA ASN A 342 12.20 -22.92 18.61
C ASN A 342 12.35 -21.38 18.70
N VAL A 343 11.56 -20.77 19.57
CA VAL A 343 11.61 -19.32 19.86
C VAL A 343 12.97 -18.89 20.39
N GLU A 344 13.72 -19.76 21.03
CA GLU A 344 15.07 -19.48 21.51
C GLU A 344 16.15 -19.56 20.44
N GLN A 345 15.82 -20.08 19.25
CA GLN A 345 16.75 -20.28 18.13
C GLN A 345 16.36 -19.44 16.89
N ILE A 346 15.88 -18.24 17.12
CA ILE A 346 15.48 -17.34 16.04
C ILE A 346 16.72 -16.99 15.20
N PRO A 347 16.71 -17.24 13.88
CA PRO A 347 17.82 -16.87 13.02
C PRO A 347 18.00 -15.35 12.97
N TYR A 348 19.25 -14.92 12.86
CA TYR A 348 19.57 -13.49 12.73
C TYR A 348 20.32 -13.20 11.42
N LEU A 349 20.20 -11.99 10.94
CA LEU A 349 20.91 -11.52 9.76
C LEU A 349 22.38 -11.26 10.11
N ASN A 350 23.28 -11.93 9.40
CA ASN A 350 24.73 -11.76 9.57
C ASN A 350 25.36 -11.28 8.26
N ALA A 351 25.70 -9.99 8.23
CA ALA A 351 26.30 -9.33 7.06
C ALA A 351 27.84 -9.31 7.09
N LYS A 352 28.48 -9.98 8.06
CA LYS A 352 29.95 -10.09 8.12
C LYS A 352 30.51 -10.82 6.90
N ALA A 353 31.73 -10.50 6.51
CA ALA A 353 32.40 -11.16 5.39
C ALA A 353 32.42 -12.68 5.58
N GLY A 354 31.96 -13.42 4.57
CA GLY A 354 31.88 -14.89 4.61
C GLY A 354 30.63 -15.47 5.24
N ALA A 355 29.80 -14.66 5.90
CA ALA A 355 28.50 -15.08 6.42
C ALA A 355 27.43 -15.12 5.30
N PRO A 356 26.27 -15.78 5.51
CA PRO A 356 25.23 -15.90 4.49
C PRO A 356 24.79 -14.59 3.84
N SER A 357 24.68 -13.52 4.63
CA SER A 357 24.34 -12.18 4.14
C SER A 357 25.54 -11.26 3.93
N GLY A 358 26.76 -11.75 4.15
CA GLY A 358 28.00 -11.00 3.97
C GLY A 358 28.43 -10.84 2.50
N LYS A 359 29.73 -10.53 2.26
CA LYS A 359 30.29 -10.18 0.95
C LYS A 359 29.91 -11.14 -0.19
N ASN A 360 29.83 -12.44 0.09
CA ASN A 360 29.38 -13.43 -0.90
C ASN A 360 27.85 -13.57 -0.96
N GLY A 361 27.13 -12.88 -0.10
CA GLY A 361 25.70 -12.83 -0.01
C GLY A 361 25.10 -11.46 -0.38
N PHE A 362 25.90 -10.39 -0.34
CA PHE A 362 25.58 -9.07 -0.87
C PHE A 362 26.30 -8.89 -2.22
N GLU A 363 25.72 -9.38 -3.28
CA GLU A 363 26.05 -8.84 -4.59
C GLU A 363 25.32 -7.51 -4.72
N ILE A 364 26.07 -6.42 -4.61
CA ILE A 364 25.59 -5.12 -5.06
C ILE A 364 25.55 -5.23 -6.58
N TYR A 365 24.39 -5.51 -7.13
CA TYR A 365 24.16 -5.20 -8.54
C TYR A 365 24.19 -3.68 -8.65
N SER A 366 25.33 -3.13 -9.06
CA SER A 366 25.36 -1.76 -9.49
C SER A 366 24.38 -1.64 -10.64
N ILE A 367 23.35 -0.84 -10.46
CA ILE A 367 22.52 -0.37 -11.55
C ILE A 367 23.41 0.59 -12.34
N THR A 368 24.25 0.03 -13.19
CA THR A 368 24.90 0.78 -14.27
C THR A 368 23.97 0.65 -15.45
N GLY A 369 23.24 1.74 -15.77
CA GLY A 369 22.45 1.79 -16.94
C GLY A 369 22.23 3.11 -17.44
#